data_973827a80bdb2e60538b6468a770e184
#
_entry.id   973827a80bdb2e60538b6468a770e184
#
_cell.length_a   1.000
_cell.length_b   1.000
_cell.length_c   1.000
_cell.angle_alpha   90.00
_cell.angle_beta   90.00
_cell.angle_gamma   90.00
#
_symmetry.space_group_name_H-M   'P 1'
#
loop_
_entity.id
_entity.type
_entity.pdbx_description
1 polymer ?
#
loop_
_entity_poly.entity_id
_entity_poly.type
_entity_poly.pdbx_seq_one_letter_code
_entity_poly.pdbx_strand_id
1 'polypeptide(L)'
;MKMIIISERFKDSNTKRSKKGLSGAVTALILVIASVIIALVVVGFAFGLFGALGGTPTVTQVGTGTLSSVTNNGQTYYVATITLHSTGKVQIVSASIVGTDETASSISPISLSAGLTTVTLTFPAESDFIPQNGTVYQVSVSLSDSTTVQVAVKYTGYTVF
;
A
#
# COMPACT_ATOMS: atom_id res chain seq x y z
N MET A 1 -37.64 61.12 -42.95
CA MET A 1 -36.25 60.64 -43.08
C MET A 1 -35.52 60.53 -41.76
N LYS A 2 -35.67 61.45 -40.87
CA LYS A 2 -34.99 61.34 -39.56
C LYS A 2 -35.37 60.09 -38.73
N MET A 3 -36.60 59.67 -38.85
CA MET A 3 -37.07 58.48 -38.09
C MET A 3 -36.45 57.19 -38.59
N ILE A 4 -36.20 57.08 -39.90
CA ILE A 4 -35.56 55.89 -40.47
C ILE A 4 -34.12 55.79 -40.01
N ILE A 5 -33.36 56.89 -39.95
CA ILE A 5 -31.96 56.89 -39.49
C ILE A 5 -31.86 56.53 -37.99
N ILE A 6 -32.79 57.01 -37.14
CA ILE A 6 -32.83 56.66 -35.74
C ILE A 6 -33.15 55.18 -35.54
N SER A 7 -34.08 54.65 -36.33
CA SER A 7 -34.42 53.22 -36.33
C SER A 7 -33.24 52.32 -36.69
N GLU A 8 -32.47 52.69 -37.69
CA GLU A 8 -31.26 51.96 -38.07
C GLU A 8 -30.20 51.99 -36.97
N ARG A 9 -29.95 53.14 -36.37
CA ARG A 9 -29.04 53.24 -35.21
C ARG A 9 -29.47 52.39 -34.05
N PHE A 10 -30.73 52.34 -33.80
CA PHE A 10 -31.28 51.54 -32.70
C PHE A 10 -31.08 50.03 -32.97
N LYS A 11 -31.28 49.57 -34.19
CA LYS A 11 -30.99 48.19 -34.59
C LYS A 11 -29.52 47.84 -34.42
N ASP A 12 -28.63 48.65 -34.86
CA ASP A 12 -27.19 48.42 -34.73
C ASP A 12 -26.74 48.31 -33.29
N SER A 13 -27.28 49.17 -32.43
CA SER A 13 -26.97 49.16 -31.01
C SER A 13 -27.42 47.84 -30.35
N ASN A 14 -28.61 47.35 -30.68
CA ASN A 14 -29.10 46.07 -30.15
C ASN A 14 -28.28 44.90 -30.66
N THR A 15 -27.88 44.87 -31.92
CA THR A 15 -27.04 43.83 -32.46
C THR A 15 -25.68 43.76 -31.78
N LYS A 16 -25.06 44.93 -31.52
CA LYS A 16 -23.79 44.98 -30.81
C LYS A 16 -23.89 44.48 -29.35
N ARG A 17 -24.97 44.83 -28.66
CA ARG A 17 -25.21 44.33 -27.30
C ARG A 17 -25.38 42.83 -27.26
N SER A 18 -26.11 42.26 -28.22
CA SER A 18 -26.32 40.82 -28.33
C SER A 18 -25.00 40.05 -28.53
N LYS A 19 -24.11 40.55 -29.39
CA LYS A 19 -22.79 39.96 -29.62
C LYS A 19 -21.92 39.99 -28.34
N LYS A 20 -21.90 41.09 -27.61
CA LYS A 20 -21.18 41.21 -26.35
C LYS A 20 -21.73 40.25 -25.28
N GLY A 21 -23.06 40.12 -25.20
CA GLY A 21 -23.69 39.19 -24.28
C GLY A 21 -23.34 37.72 -24.54
N LEU A 22 -23.35 37.32 -25.81
CA LEU A 22 -22.95 35.98 -26.22
C LEU A 22 -21.47 35.70 -25.93
N SER A 23 -20.59 36.64 -26.19
CA SER A 23 -19.16 36.51 -25.91
C SER A 23 -18.90 36.35 -24.40
N GLY A 24 -19.56 37.15 -23.57
CA GLY A 24 -19.44 37.07 -22.13
C GLY A 24 -19.98 35.75 -21.56
N ALA A 25 -21.09 35.25 -22.09
CA ALA A 25 -21.67 33.98 -21.69
C ALA A 25 -20.76 32.81 -22.05
N VAL A 26 -20.19 32.81 -23.25
CA VAL A 26 -19.25 31.78 -23.72
C VAL A 26 -17.99 31.81 -22.84
N THR A 27 -17.45 32.97 -22.55
CA THR A 27 -16.27 33.11 -21.71
C THR A 27 -16.54 32.57 -20.29
N ALA A 28 -17.68 32.92 -19.72
CA ALA A 28 -18.08 32.41 -18.39
C ALA A 28 -18.22 30.89 -18.39
N LEU A 29 -18.81 30.33 -19.41
CA LEU A 29 -18.97 28.88 -19.56
C LEU A 29 -17.62 28.18 -19.67
N ILE A 30 -16.69 28.71 -20.47
CA ILE A 30 -15.33 28.17 -20.62
C ILE A 30 -14.60 28.21 -19.26
N LEU A 31 -14.69 29.30 -18.52
CA LEU A 31 -14.05 29.43 -17.21
C LEU A 31 -14.61 28.41 -16.21
N VAL A 32 -15.91 28.19 -16.20
CA VAL A 32 -16.55 27.20 -15.33
C VAL A 32 -16.08 25.81 -15.69
N ILE A 33 -16.07 25.43 -16.97
CA ILE A 33 -15.60 24.13 -17.40
C ILE A 33 -14.13 23.93 -17.05
N ALA A 34 -13.28 24.91 -17.29
CA ALA A 34 -11.87 24.86 -16.93
C ALA A 34 -11.67 24.68 -15.42
N SER A 35 -12.43 25.39 -14.62
CA SER A 35 -12.37 25.26 -13.16
C SER A 35 -12.75 23.87 -12.69
N VAL A 36 -13.79 23.28 -13.27
CA VAL A 36 -14.23 21.92 -12.96
C VAL A 36 -13.16 20.90 -13.34
N ILE A 37 -12.57 21.03 -14.52
CA ILE A 37 -11.50 20.12 -14.98
C ILE A 37 -10.30 20.20 -14.05
N ILE A 38 -9.86 21.42 -13.69
CA ILE A 38 -8.74 21.60 -12.78
C ILE A 38 -9.05 21.00 -11.41
N ALA A 39 -10.25 21.22 -10.90
CA ALA A 39 -10.67 20.66 -9.63
C ALA A 39 -10.66 19.12 -9.65
N LEU A 40 -11.14 18.50 -10.71
CA LEU A 40 -11.13 17.04 -10.86
C LEU A 40 -9.72 16.49 -10.97
N VAL A 41 -8.83 17.16 -11.69
CA VAL A 41 -7.42 16.75 -11.80
C VAL A 41 -6.72 16.84 -10.47
N VAL A 42 -6.90 17.92 -9.72
CA VAL A 42 -6.29 18.10 -8.40
C VAL A 42 -6.82 17.06 -7.41
N VAL A 43 -8.12 16.83 -7.39
CA VAL A 43 -8.75 15.82 -6.53
C VAL A 43 -8.25 14.42 -6.93
N GLY A 44 -8.25 14.10 -8.20
CA GLY A 44 -7.75 12.82 -8.70
C GLY A 44 -6.29 12.58 -8.36
N PHE A 45 -5.46 13.61 -8.48
CA PHE A 45 -4.05 13.54 -8.11
C PHE A 45 -3.88 13.35 -6.60
N ALA A 46 -4.63 14.10 -5.79
CA ALA A 46 -4.57 13.99 -4.34
C ALA A 46 -4.99 12.58 -3.87
N PHE A 47 -6.10 12.07 -4.37
CA PHE A 47 -6.53 10.71 -4.05
C PHE A 47 -5.61 9.64 -4.63
N GLY A 48 -5.07 9.86 -5.83
CA GLY A 48 -4.08 8.98 -6.42
C GLY A 48 -2.79 8.94 -5.61
N LEU A 49 -2.34 10.09 -5.13
CA LEU A 49 -1.17 10.19 -4.26
C LEU A 49 -1.44 9.53 -2.90
N PHE A 50 -2.60 9.77 -2.31
CA PHE A 50 -3.01 9.09 -1.08
C PHE A 50 -3.16 7.59 -1.31
N GLY A 51 -3.67 7.16 -2.45
CA GLY A 51 -3.72 5.76 -2.84
C GLY A 51 -2.33 5.15 -2.98
N ALA A 52 -1.38 5.91 -3.54
CA ALA A 52 0.01 5.46 -3.67
C ALA A 52 0.74 5.44 -2.33
N LEU A 53 0.47 6.40 -1.44
CA LEU A 53 1.11 6.50 -0.12
C LEU A 53 0.40 5.68 0.95
N GLY A 54 -0.92 5.66 0.93
CA GLY A 54 -1.76 4.96 1.91
C GLY A 54 -2.30 3.63 1.42
N GLY A 55 -2.23 3.35 0.11
CA GLY A 55 -2.65 2.09 -0.49
C GLY A 55 -1.63 0.98 -0.35
N THR A 56 -0.36 1.31 -0.06
CA THR A 56 0.66 0.33 0.27
C THR A 56 0.58 0.02 1.77
N PRO A 57 0.18 -1.19 2.15
CA PRO A 57 0.12 -1.53 3.57
C PRO A 57 1.51 -1.50 4.18
N THR A 58 1.60 -0.93 5.37
CA THR A 58 2.83 -0.96 6.16
C THR A 58 2.73 -2.13 7.13
N VAL A 59 3.75 -2.97 7.13
CA VAL A 59 3.85 -4.12 8.03
C VAL A 59 5.01 -3.90 8.96
N THR A 60 4.75 -3.97 10.26
CA THR A 60 5.77 -3.84 11.30
C THR A 60 5.67 -4.99 12.28
N GLN A 61 6.81 -5.37 12.85
CA GLN A 61 6.81 -6.38 13.90
C GLN A 61 6.43 -5.74 15.24
N VAL A 62 5.59 -6.45 15.99
CA VAL A 62 5.22 -6.10 17.35
C VAL A 62 5.93 -7.06 18.31
N GLY A 63 6.78 -6.51 19.17
CA GLY A 63 7.57 -7.31 20.08
C GLY A 63 8.68 -8.11 19.40
N THR A 64 9.22 -9.08 20.09
CA THR A 64 10.22 -10.00 19.55
C THR A 64 9.56 -11.36 19.34
N GLY A 65 9.73 -11.93 18.15
CA GLY A 65 9.25 -13.27 17.84
C GLY A 65 10.07 -14.35 18.54
N THR A 66 9.59 -15.57 18.49
CA THR A 66 10.28 -16.74 19.02
C THR A 66 10.62 -17.70 17.89
N LEU A 67 11.80 -18.29 18.00
CA LEU A 67 12.26 -19.37 17.11
C LEU A 67 12.51 -20.61 17.97
N SER A 68 11.94 -21.72 17.59
CA SER A 68 12.13 -22.99 18.29
C SER A 68 12.39 -24.10 17.29
N SER A 69 13.10 -25.12 17.72
CA SER A 69 13.21 -26.35 16.92
C SER A 69 12.16 -27.35 17.40
N VAL A 70 11.49 -27.93 16.42
CA VAL A 70 10.43 -28.91 16.64
C VAL A 70 10.80 -30.18 15.87
N THR A 71 10.76 -31.31 16.53
CA THR A 71 10.95 -32.62 15.89
C THR A 71 9.62 -33.34 15.80
N ASN A 72 9.25 -33.68 14.59
CA ASN A 72 8.04 -34.44 14.32
C ASN A 72 8.38 -35.59 13.36
N ASN A 73 8.02 -36.82 13.71
CA ASN A 73 8.29 -38.02 12.91
C ASN A 73 9.77 -38.21 12.54
N GLY A 74 10.68 -37.84 13.44
CA GLY A 74 12.13 -37.96 13.19
C GLY A 74 12.73 -36.84 12.34
N GLN A 75 11.92 -35.87 11.90
CA GLN A 75 12.41 -34.70 11.18
C GLN A 75 12.37 -33.48 12.06
N THR A 76 13.42 -32.68 12.01
CA THR A 76 13.52 -31.44 12.76
C THR A 76 13.16 -30.26 11.86
N TYR A 77 12.39 -29.35 12.39
CA TYR A 77 12.00 -28.11 11.74
C TYR A 77 12.25 -26.95 12.69
N TYR A 78 12.54 -25.80 12.13
CA TYR A 78 12.57 -24.56 12.91
C TYR A 78 11.26 -23.83 12.70
N VAL A 79 10.63 -23.46 13.80
CA VAL A 79 9.34 -22.76 13.78
C VAL A 79 9.54 -21.39 14.38
N ALA A 80 9.30 -20.36 13.59
CA ALA A 80 9.32 -18.98 14.05
C ALA A 80 7.90 -18.49 14.19
N THR A 81 7.59 -17.91 15.34
CA THR A 81 6.30 -17.30 15.63
C THR A 81 6.53 -15.81 15.82
N ILE A 82 5.91 -15.01 14.96
CA ILE A 82 6.05 -13.55 14.98
C ILE A 82 4.66 -12.92 14.99
N THR A 83 4.57 -11.75 15.59
CA THR A 83 3.37 -10.92 15.55
C THR A 83 3.63 -9.72 14.68
N LEU A 84 2.81 -9.55 13.65
CA LEU A 84 2.92 -8.46 12.70
C LEU A 84 1.69 -7.56 12.80
N HIS A 85 1.92 -6.27 12.72
CA HIS A 85 0.87 -5.28 12.59
C HIS A 85 0.87 -4.77 11.16
N SER A 86 -0.24 -4.92 10.48
CA SER A 86 -0.44 -4.43 9.13
C SER A 86 -1.49 -3.33 9.11
N THR A 87 -1.32 -2.33 8.27
CA THR A 87 -2.30 -1.27 8.07
C THR A 87 -3.34 -1.61 7.01
N GLY A 88 -3.16 -2.69 6.27
CA GLY A 88 -4.09 -3.11 5.23
C GLY A 88 -3.85 -4.56 4.82
N LYS A 89 -4.50 -4.98 3.75
CA LYS A 89 -4.35 -6.33 3.23
C LYS A 89 -3.06 -6.47 2.44
N VAL A 90 -2.25 -7.46 2.80
CA VAL A 90 -1.03 -7.82 2.10
C VAL A 90 -0.80 -9.31 2.31
N GLN A 91 -0.12 -9.95 1.37
CA GLN A 91 0.23 -11.36 1.48
C GLN A 91 1.74 -11.51 1.69
N ILE A 92 2.10 -12.55 2.45
CA ILE A 92 3.49 -12.95 2.62
C ILE A 92 3.85 -13.87 1.46
N VAL A 93 4.87 -13.51 0.70
CA VAL A 93 5.32 -14.28 -0.45
C VAL A 93 6.36 -15.32 -0.02
N SER A 94 7.32 -14.89 0.78
CA SER A 94 8.39 -15.76 1.26
C SER A 94 8.99 -15.20 2.54
N ALA A 95 9.71 -16.05 3.25
CA ALA A 95 10.49 -15.66 4.41
C ALA A 95 11.79 -16.45 4.43
N SER A 96 12.87 -15.80 4.81
CA SER A 96 14.17 -16.44 4.93
C SER A 96 14.91 -15.91 6.16
N ILE A 97 15.77 -16.76 6.72
CA ILE A 97 16.62 -16.33 7.83
C ILE A 97 17.85 -15.62 7.24
N VAL A 98 18.08 -14.38 7.70
CA VAL A 98 19.15 -13.54 7.18
C VAL A 98 20.52 -14.18 7.49
N GLY A 99 21.37 -14.24 6.49
CA GLY A 99 22.70 -14.84 6.60
C GLY A 99 22.75 -16.35 6.33
N THR A 100 21.61 -16.94 5.99
CA THR A 100 21.52 -18.36 5.64
C THR A 100 20.72 -18.52 4.35
N ASP A 101 20.77 -19.71 3.78
CA ASP A 101 19.95 -20.07 2.61
C ASP A 101 18.61 -20.69 3.03
N GLU A 102 18.29 -20.64 4.32
CA GLU A 102 17.05 -21.20 4.85
C GLU A 102 15.86 -20.35 4.46
N THR A 103 14.95 -20.94 3.69
CA THR A 103 13.69 -20.32 3.29
C THR A 103 12.53 -21.07 3.92
N ALA A 104 11.52 -20.35 4.35
CA ALA A 104 10.34 -20.97 4.95
C ALA A 104 9.65 -21.91 3.96
N SER A 105 9.43 -23.14 4.39
CA SER A 105 8.69 -24.13 3.62
C SER A 105 7.18 -24.00 3.79
N SER A 106 6.75 -23.38 4.89
CA SER A 106 5.34 -23.15 5.20
C SER A 106 5.18 -21.86 5.95
N ILE A 107 4.17 -21.09 5.58
CA ILE A 107 3.81 -19.82 6.21
C ILE A 107 2.32 -19.85 6.49
N SER A 108 1.93 -19.60 7.74
CA SER A 108 0.53 -19.60 8.14
C SER A 108 0.26 -18.49 9.16
N PRO A 109 -0.70 -17.59 8.93
CA PRO A 109 -1.43 -17.37 7.67
C PRO A 109 -0.57 -16.65 6.63
N ILE A 110 -0.89 -16.83 5.36
CA ILE A 110 -0.22 -16.12 4.27
C ILE A 110 -0.75 -14.69 4.15
N SER A 111 -2.04 -14.52 4.36
CA SER A 111 -2.71 -13.22 4.22
C SER A 111 -2.72 -12.46 5.53
N LEU A 112 -2.27 -11.22 5.46
CA LEU A 112 -2.37 -10.26 6.55
C LEU A 112 -3.52 -9.31 6.27
N SER A 113 -4.32 -9.03 7.29
CA SER A 113 -5.35 -7.99 7.25
C SER A 113 -4.97 -6.87 8.19
N ALA A 114 -5.71 -5.75 8.13
CA ALA A 114 -5.46 -4.64 9.04
C ALA A 114 -5.57 -5.09 10.49
N GLY A 115 -4.58 -4.73 11.29
CA GLY A 115 -4.49 -5.10 12.70
C GLY A 115 -3.33 -6.07 12.97
N LEU A 116 -3.40 -6.75 14.11
CA LEU A 116 -2.38 -7.68 14.57
C LEU A 116 -2.66 -9.08 14.04
N THR A 117 -1.64 -9.74 13.54
CA THR A 117 -1.70 -11.12 13.08
C THR A 117 -0.48 -11.86 13.57
N THR A 118 -0.69 -13.02 14.20
CA THR A 118 0.39 -13.93 14.57
C THR A 118 0.68 -14.86 13.41
N VAL A 119 1.91 -14.84 12.92
CA VAL A 119 2.36 -15.61 11.77
C VAL A 119 3.33 -16.69 12.25
N THR A 120 3.12 -17.88 11.77
CA THR A 120 4.01 -19.02 12.04
C THR A 120 4.75 -19.36 10.74
N LEU A 121 6.08 -19.36 10.83
CA LEU A 121 6.98 -19.68 9.72
C LEU A 121 7.65 -21.00 10.05
N THR A 122 7.62 -21.96 9.14
CA THR A 122 8.27 -23.23 9.31
C THR A 122 9.45 -23.32 8.33
N PHE A 123 10.64 -23.54 8.87
CA PHE A 123 11.87 -23.70 8.10
C PHE A 123 12.33 -25.13 8.19
N PRO A 124 12.75 -25.76 7.10
CA PRO A 124 13.37 -27.08 7.16
C PRO A 124 14.73 -26.98 7.88
N ALA A 125 15.04 -27.96 8.69
CA ALA A 125 16.35 -28.00 9.35
C ALA A 125 17.40 -28.56 8.41
N GLU A 126 17.94 -27.70 7.58
CA GLU A 126 19.08 -28.08 6.77
C GLU A 126 20.38 -27.82 7.52
N SER A 127 21.46 -28.47 7.07
CA SER A 127 22.64 -28.76 7.88
C SER A 127 23.50 -27.56 8.29
N ASP A 128 23.28 -26.39 7.68
CA ASP A 128 24.20 -25.25 7.87
C ASP A 128 23.75 -24.24 8.92
N PHE A 129 22.49 -24.31 9.33
CA PHE A 129 21.95 -23.39 10.32
C PHE A 129 21.78 -24.12 11.66
N ILE A 130 22.61 -23.74 12.62
CA ILE A 130 22.52 -24.27 13.98
C ILE A 130 22.23 -23.09 14.90
N PRO A 131 20.98 -22.87 15.33
CA PRO A 131 20.63 -21.76 16.19
C PRO A 131 21.14 -22.00 17.59
N GLN A 132 21.60 -20.93 18.22
CA GLN A 132 22.05 -20.95 19.61
C GLN A 132 20.98 -20.39 20.53
N ASN A 133 20.77 -21.05 21.64
CA ASN A 133 19.76 -20.67 22.62
C ASN A 133 20.02 -19.25 23.15
N GLY A 134 18.98 -18.44 23.18
CA GLY A 134 19.06 -17.05 23.63
C GLY A 134 19.53 -16.06 22.60
N THR A 135 19.97 -16.51 21.41
CA THR A 135 20.41 -15.64 20.34
C THR A 135 19.25 -15.12 19.53
N VAL A 136 19.31 -13.86 19.14
CA VAL A 136 18.30 -13.23 18.29
C VAL A 136 18.76 -13.33 16.85
N TYR A 137 17.89 -13.84 16.00
CA TYR A 137 18.09 -13.96 14.55
C TYR A 137 17.14 -13.03 13.83
N GLN A 138 17.54 -12.59 12.66
CA GLN A 138 16.67 -11.79 11.81
C GLN A 138 16.10 -12.64 10.69
N VAL A 139 14.82 -12.46 10.44
CA VAL A 139 14.10 -13.10 9.37
C VAL A 139 13.64 -12.03 8.39
N SER A 140 13.94 -12.22 7.13
CA SER A 140 13.51 -11.34 6.06
C SER A 140 12.21 -11.88 5.49
N VAL A 141 11.15 -11.08 5.57
CA VAL A 141 9.81 -11.45 5.09
C VAL A 141 9.50 -10.61 3.87
N SER A 142 9.31 -11.27 2.74
CA SER A 142 8.95 -10.61 1.49
C SER A 142 7.44 -10.59 1.33
N LEU A 143 6.92 -9.43 0.99
CA LEU A 143 5.49 -9.19 0.86
C LEU A 143 5.07 -9.04 -0.60
N SER A 144 3.80 -9.21 -0.87
CA SER A 144 3.23 -9.15 -2.22
C SER A 144 3.30 -7.77 -2.87
N ASP A 145 3.53 -6.72 -2.09
CA ASP A 145 3.72 -5.35 -2.59
C ASP A 145 5.19 -5.04 -2.94
N SER A 146 6.03 -6.04 -3.03
CA SER A 146 7.47 -5.95 -3.31
C SER A 146 8.29 -5.31 -2.18
N THR A 147 7.71 -5.14 -1.00
CA THR A 147 8.44 -4.69 0.18
C THR A 147 8.97 -5.88 0.97
N THR A 148 10.02 -5.63 1.74
CA THR A 148 10.63 -6.64 2.61
C THR A 148 10.68 -6.09 4.02
N VAL A 149 10.22 -6.89 4.98
CA VAL A 149 10.24 -6.55 6.40
C VAL A 149 11.21 -7.47 7.10
N GLN A 150 12.12 -6.89 7.90
CA GLN A 150 12.99 -7.69 8.75
C GLN A 150 12.40 -7.78 10.14
N VAL A 151 12.27 -9.00 10.63
CA VAL A 151 11.73 -9.29 11.94
C VAL A 151 12.76 -9.99 12.79
N ALA A 152 12.75 -9.73 14.09
CA ALA A 152 13.66 -10.35 15.03
C ALA A 152 12.96 -11.53 15.71
N VAL A 153 13.66 -12.65 15.79
CA VAL A 153 13.19 -13.84 16.50
C VAL A 153 14.28 -14.32 17.44
N LYS A 154 13.91 -14.65 18.67
CA LYS A 154 14.82 -15.19 19.66
C LYS A 154 14.70 -16.70 19.70
N TYR A 155 15.80 -17.41 19.60
CA TYR A 155 15.79 -18.86 19.71
C TYR A 155 15.58 -19.27 21.15
N THR A 156 14.50 -19.99 21.41
CA THR A 156 14.09 -20.39 22.77
C THR A 156 14.43 -21.83 23.10
N GLY A 157 14.99 -22.58 22.15
CA GLY A 157 15.40 -23.95 22.38
C GLY A 157 14.54 -24.96 21.64
N TYR A 158 14.65 -26.20 22.08
CA TYR A 158 14.05 -27.35 21.44
C TYR A 158 12.69 -27.66 22.05
N THR A 159 11.70 -27.86 21.21
CA THR A 159 10.36 -28.32 21.64
C THR A 159 10.03 -29.62 20.92
N VAL A 160 9.61 -30.62 21.66
CA VAL A 160 9.20 -31.93 21.13
C VAL A 160 7.68 -32.02 21.17
N PHE A 161 7.11 -32.42 20.04
CA PHE A 161 5.69 -32.77 19.99
C PHE A 161 5.49 -34.24 19.81
#